data_24d24190975f75d983e4b1e576bfd949
#
_entry.id   24d24190975f75d983e4b1e576bfd949
#
_cell.length_a   1.000
_cell.length_b   1.000
_cell.length_c   1.000
_cell.angle_alpha   90.00
_cell.angle_beta   90.00
_cell.angle_gamma   90.00
#
_symmetry.space_group_name_H-M   'P 1'
#
loop_
_entity.id
_entity.type
_entity.pdbx_description
1 polymer ?
#
loop_
_entity_poly.entity_id
_entity_poly.type
_entity_poly.pdbx_seq_one_letter_code
_entity_poly.pdbx_strand_id
1 'polypeptide(L)'
;AVSSVPAFAKVEDANLSQIKEKIAAAEMKPVRSRKIVPVWLKVAAAIILLLGCNYFWYTYTENLTEVYTNADSPYEIKVPAGSRTNIVLPDGTEVSLNAGSVLRYCRGFGIRERDVTLDGEGYFKVAKNEKIPFFVNTNGVQVKVVGTVFNVRAYDDDNYVMVSLLEGRVNLATLSGSVMKLFPSEQAFYDKNTGRMEKMKSNASSACDWLDGGLTFEDAPFADIAHRLERKFQVKISLESERLKAERFSGCFNSNQSINDILGEINVEKQYTWKVSGDTIFITDKKKEVK
;
A
#
# COMPACT_ATOMS: atom_id res chain seq x y z
N ALA A 1 -34.85 35.12 -115.60
CA ALA A 1 -35.59 35.42 -114.34
C ALA A 1 -35.31 34.43 -113.26
N VAL A 2 -35.16 34.95 -112.09
CA VAL A 2 -35.31 34.36 -110.77
C VAL A 2 -34.23 33.37 -110.28
N SER A 3 -33.28 33.88 -109.64
CA SER A 3 -32.90 33.85 -108.25
C SER A 3 -33.45 32.75 -107.40
N SER A 4 -32.58 31.85 -106.95
CA SER A 4 -32.71 31.14 -105.71
C SER A 4 -31.35 30.59 -105.18
N VAL A 5 -30.71 31.37 -104.43
CA VAL A 5 -29.78 30.97 -103.43
C VAL A 5 -30.08 31.93 -102.26
N PRO A 6 -30.20 31.54 -101.03
CA PRO A 6 -29.29 30.76 -100.24
C PRO A 6 -29.97 30.12 -99.05
N ALA A 7 -30.15 28.81 -98.97
CA ALA A 7 -30.52 28.15 -97.73
C ALA A 7 -29.31 27.45 -97.06
N PHE A 8 -28.30 27.14 -97.84
CA PHE A 8 -27.12 26.43 -97.36
C PHE A 8 -26.15 27.31 -96.53
N ALA A 9 -25.94 28.57 -96.87
CA ALA A 9 -25.04 29.42 -96.09
C ALA A 9 -25.47 29.68 -94.65
N LYS A 10 -26.80 29.75 -94.42
CA LYS A 10 -27.33 30.02 -93.03
C LYS A 10 -27.24 28.81 -92.10
N VAL A 11 -27.18 27.61 -92.65
CA VAL A 11 -27.03 26.36 -91.81
C VAL A 11 -25.56 26.13 -91.42
N GLU A 12 -24.65 26.55 -92.32
CA GLU A 12 -23.22 26.41 -92.05
C GLU A 12 -22.72 27.38 -90.99
N ASP A 13 -23.21 28.66 -91.00
CA ASP A 13 -22.88 29.63 -90.01
C ASP A 13 -23.46 29.25 -88.58
N ALA A 14 -24.67 28.65 -88.52
CA ALA A 14 -25.24 28.19 -87.31
C ALA A 14 -24.50 27.02 -86.71
N ASN A 15 -24.01 26.09 -87.51
CA ASN A 15 -23.18 24.97 -87.07
C ASN A 15 -21.77 25.45 -86.64
N LEU A 16 -21.18 26.40 -87.33
CA LEU A 16 -19.88 26.99 -86.96
C LEU A 16 -19.97 27.78 -85.63
N SER A 17 -21.08 28.47 -85.36
CA SER A 17 -21.26 29.20 -84.14
C SER A 17 -21.41 28.23 -82.93
N GLN A 18 -22.19 27.12 -83.08
CA GLN A 18 -22.34 26.08 -82.06
C GLN A 18 -21.03 25.34 -81.79
N ILE A 19 -20.21 25.11 -82.86
CA ILE A 19 -18.89 24.48 -82.74
C ILE A 19 -17.92 25.41 -81.95
N LYS A 20 -17.92 26.69 -82.30
CA LYS A 20 -17.08 27.72 -81.60
C LYS A 20 -17.52 27.83 -80.10
N GLU A 21 -18.82 27.82 -79.83
CA GLU A 21 -19.35 27.86 -78.43
C GLU A 21 -18.98 26.64 -77.70
N LYS A 22 -19.04 25.42 -78.24
CA LYS A 22 -18.56 24.19 -77.62
C LYS A 22 -17.07 24.16 -77.43
N ILE A 23 -16.27 24.71 -78.30
CA ILE A 23 -14.82 24.83 -78.17
C ILE A 23 -14.49 25.85 -77.06
N ALA A 24 -15.15 26.99 -77.00
CA ALA A 24 -14.98 27.98 -75.91
C ALA A 24 -15.39 27.46 -74.59
N ALA A 25 -16.48 26.66 -74.53
CA ALA A 25 -16.92 25.99 -73.28
C ALA A 25 -15.98 24.87 -72.86
N ALA A 26 -15.29 24.23 -73.79
CA ALA A 26 -14.29 23.20 -73.52
C ALA A 26 -12.96 23.80 -73.05
N GLU A 27 -12.60 24.96 -73.50
CA GLU A 27 -11.38 25.68 -73.06
C GLU A 27 -11.53 26.34 -71.70
N MET A 28 -12.73 26.59 -71.21
CA MET A 28 -12.98 27.16 -69.88
C MET A 28 -13.02 26.17 -68.74
N LYS A 29 -12.71 24.91 -68.94
CA LYS A 29 -12.53 23.99 -67.81
C LYS A 29 -11.19 24.29 -67.16
N PRO A 30 -11.15 24.82 -65.92
CA PRO A 30 -9.88 25.06 -65.26
C PRO A 30 -9.16 23.73 -65.14
N VAL A 31 -8.04 23.57 -65.76
CA VAL A 31 -7.11 22.46 -65.55
C VAL A 31 -6.70 22.54 -64.08
N ARG A 32 -7.31 21.73 -63.26
CA ARG A 32 -7.00 21.60 -61.85
C ARG A 32 -5.58 21.04 -61.75
N SER A 33 -4.60 21.97 -61.75
CA SER A 33 -3.21 21.60 -61.57
C SER A 33 -3.08 20.92 -60.22
N ARG A 34 -2.94 19.62 -60.23
CA ARG A 34 -2.52 18.90 -59.02
C ARG A 34 -1.13 19.42 -58.69
N LYS A 35 -1.04 20.27 -57.65
CA LYS A 35 0.26 20.65 -57.09
C LYS A 35 0.96 19.36 -56.66
N ILE A 36 1.86 18.89 -57.49
CA ILE A 36 2.68 17.71 -57.20
C ILE A 36 3.60 18.15 -56.09
N VAL A 37 3.30 17.74 -54.85
CA VAL A 37 4.18 17.96 -53.70
C VAL A 37 5.50 17.27 -54.03
N PRO A 38 6.59 17.98 -54.12
CA PRO A 38 7.88 17.43 -54.53
C PRO A 38 8.30 16.32 -53.58
N VAL A 39 8.89 15.27 -54.10
CA VAL A 39 9.24 14.03 -53.36
C VAL A 39 10.09 14.34 -52.13
N TRP A 40 10.98 15.32 -52.20
CA TRP A 40 11.83 15.72 -51.07
C TRP A 40 11.03 16.27 -49.89
N LEU A 41 9.86 16.94 -50.12
CA LEU A 41 8.98 17.40 -49.04
C LEU A 41 8.30 16.22 -48.30
N LYS A 42 7.97 15.17 -49.03
CA LYS A 42 7.41 13.94 -48.46
C LYS A 42 8.45 13.19 -47.62
N VAL A 43 9.71 13.17 -48.13
CA VAL A 43 10.83 12.58 -47.38
C VAL A 43 11.15 13.40 -46.13
N ALA A 44 11.17 14.73 -46.23
CA ALA A 44 11.37 15.61 -45.08
C ALA A 44 10.26 15.40 -44.00
N ALA A 45 9.00 15.32 -44.41
CA ALA A 45 7.88 15.05 -43.47
C ALA A 45 8.01 13.69 -42.80
N ALA A 46 8.44 12.66 -43.53
CA ALA A 46 8.68 11.33 -42.95
C ALA A 46 9.83 11.36 -41.94
N ILE A 47 10.92 12.08 -42.22
CA ILE A 47 12.04 12.24 -41.28
C ILE A 47 11.60 12.97 -40.01
N ILE A 48 10.82 14.05 -40.13
CA ILE A 48 10.30 14.82 -39.00
C ILE A 48 9.38 13.93 -38.14
N LEU A 49 8.52 13.12 -38.74
CA LEU A 49 7.67 12.17 -38.04
C LEU A 49 8.51 11.12 -37.30
N LEU A 50 9.52 10.54 -37.91
CA LEU A 50 10.42 9.58 -37.28
C LEU A 50 11.19 10.21 -36.11
N LEU A 51 11.71 11.40 -36.26
CA LEU A 51 12.39 12.13 -35.19
C LEU A 51 11.42 12.49 -34.06
N GLY A 52 10.20 12.89 -34.37
CA GLY A 52 9.15 13.18 -33.41
C GLY A 52 8.73 11.91 -32.62
N CYS A 53 8.53 10.78 -33.32
CA CYS A 53 8.25 9.49 -32.68
C CYS A 53 9.42 9.03 -31.81
N ASN A 54 10.66 9.19 -32.29
CA ASN A 54 11.86 8.82 -31.52
C ASN A 54 11.99 9.70 -30.28
N TYR A 55 11.81 11.02 -30.41
CA TYR A 55 11.82 11.94 -29.27
C TYR A 55 10.70 11.63 -28.27
N PHE A 56 9.48 11.37 -28.75
CA PHE A 56 8.36 10.96 -27.91
C PHE A 56 8.64 9.64 -27.18
N TRP A 57 9.19 8.66 -27.92
CA TRP A 57 9.59 7.38 -27.32
C TRP A 57 10.69 7.55 -26.26
N TYR A 58 11.70 8.40 -26.57
CA TYR A 58 12.78 8.72 -25.64
C TYR A 58 12.26 9.38 -24.36
N THR A 59 11.44 10.43 -24.46
CA THR A 59 10.85 11.10 -23.28
C THR A 59 9.89 10.19 -22.52
N TYR A 60 9.14 9.34 -23.24
CA TYR A 60 8.26 8.35 -22.60
C TYR A 60 9.06 7.31 -21.81
N THR A 61 10.17 6.82 -22.34
CA THR A 61 11.05 5.85 -21.65
C THR A 61 11.81 6.49 -20.50
N GLU A 62 12.26 7.74 -20.58
CA GLU A 62 12.88 8.45 -19.45
C GLU A 62 11.90 8.62 -18.30
N ASN A 63 10.67 9.05 -18.55
CA ASN A 63 9.65 9.17 -17.52
C ASN A 63 9.34 7.81 -16.86
N LEU A 64 9.31 6.72 -17.63
CA LEU A 64 9.18 5.38 -17.08
C LEU A 64 10.39 5.00 -16.23
N THR A 65 11.61 5.30 -16.68
CA THR A 65 12.85 4.97 -15.97
C THR A 65 12.93 5.72 -14.65
N GLU A 66 12.54 7.00 -14.57
CA GLU A 66 12.45 7.75 -13.32
C GLU A 66 11.42 7.16 -12.36
N VAL A 67 10.27 6.72 -12.85
CA VAL A 67 9.27 6.02 -12.03
C VAL A 67 9.85 4.70 -11.50
N TYR A 68 10.64 3.98 -12.31
CA TYR A 68 11.22 2.70 -11.90
C TYR A 68 12.45 2.84 -11.00
N THR A 69 13.34 3.79 -11.23
CA THR A 69 14.52 4.01 -10.37
C THR A 69 14.15 4.63 -9.03
N ASN A 70 13.07 5.43 -8.97
CA ASN A 70 12.52 5.95 -7.72
C ASN A 70 11.51 5.00 -7.04
N ALA A 71 11.10 3.91 -7.70
CA ALA A 71 10.18 2.92 -7.14
C ALA A 71 10.77 2.21 -5.91
N ASP A 72 12.10 2.06 -5.87
CA ASP A 72 12.81 1.43 -4.76
C ASP A 72 13.03 2.34 -3.54
N SER A 73 12.75 3.65 -3.67
CA SER A 73 12.84 4.57 -2.52
C SER A 73 11.62 4.37 -1.61
N PRO A 74 11.79 3.89 -0.37
CA PRO A 74 10.67 3.62 0.51
C PRO A 74 10.04 4.91 1.04
N TYR A 75 8.72 4.94 1.09
CA TYR A 75 8.01 5.82 2.01
C TYR A 75 8.05 5.20 3.40
N GLU A 76 8.34 6.01 4.38
CA GLU A 76 8.39 5.59 5.78
C GLU A 76 7.40 6.40 6.60
N ILE A 77 6.56 5.70 7.36
CA ILE A 77 5.58 6.28 8.28
C ILE A 77 5.96 5.80 9.68
N LYS A 78 6.35 6.74 10.53
CA LYS A 78 6.69 6.48 11.94
C LYS A 78 5.61 7.02 12.85
N VAL A 79 5.14 6.18 13.76
CA VAL A 79 4.18 6.56 14.81
C VAL A 79 4.92 6.69 16.13
N PRO A 80 4.95 7.87 16.74
CA PRO A 80 5.58 8.05 18.06
C PRO A 80 4.91 7.20 19.14
N ALA A 81 5.65 6.90 20.21
CA ALA A 81 5.05 6.33 21.41
C ALA A 81 3.91 7.22 21.93
N GLY A 82 2.89 6.63 22.53
CA GLY A 82 1.68 7.32 22.99
C GLY A 82 0.70 7.75 21.89
N SER A 83 1.04 7.58 20.62
CA SER A 83 0.23 8.01 19.47
C SER A 83 -0.26 6.83 18.64
N ARG A 84 -1.27 7.07 17.81
CA ARG A 84 -1.77 6.14 16.80
C ARG A 84 -2.06 6.92 15.53
N THR A 85 -2.02 6.28 14.39
CA THR A 85 -2.34 6.93 13.13
C THR A 85 -3.13 6.01 12.20
N ASN A 86 -3.99 6.61 11.39
CA ASN A 86 -4.73 5.91 10.33
C ASN A 86 -4.28 6.48 8.99
N ILE A 87 -4.01 5.60 8.06
CA ILE A 87 -3.59 5.95 6.71
C ILE A 87 -4.37 5.15 5.68
N VAL A 88 -4.46 5.69 4.47
CA VAL A 88 -4.96 4.96 3.31
C VAL A 88 -3.81 4.84 2.32
N LEU A 89 -3.49 3.61 1.96
CA LEU A 89 -2.45 3.31 0.97
C LEU A 89 -2.96 3.59 -0.46
N PRO A 90 -2.06 3.72 -1.46
CA PRO A 90 -2.45 4.04 -2.84
C PRO A 90 -3.42 3.05 -3.50
N ASP A 91 -3.49 1.80 -3.03
CA ASP A 91 -4.42 0.77 -3.50
C ASP A 91 -5.81 0.82 -2.83
N GLY A 92 -6.03 1.78 -1.91
CA GLY A 92 -7.26 1.91 -1.12
C GLY A 92 -7.28 1.07 0.16
N THR A 93 -6.19 0.37 0.49
CA THR A 93 -6.05 -0.35 1.77
C THR A 93 -6.02 0.64 2.94
N GLU A 94 -6.88 0.44 3.93
CA GLU A 94 -6.88 1.20 5.18
C GLU A 94 -5.95 0.51 6.19
N VAL A 95 -5.06 1.28 6.81
CA VAL A 95 -4.11 0.79 7.82
C VAL A 95 -4.17 1.68 9.05
N SER A 96 -4.46 1.09 10.20
CA SER A 96 -4.26 1.74 11.51
C SER A 96 -2.94 1.25 12.10
N LEU A 97 -2.10 2.15 12.54
CA LEU A 97 -0.79 1.86 13.15
C LEU A 97 -0.81 2.25 14.62
N ASN A 98 -0.35 1.32 15.47
CA ASN A 98 -0.25 1.53 16.91
C ASN A 98 1.04 2.29 17.30
N ALA A 99 1.13 2.70 18.56
CA ALA A 99 2.25 3.44 19.12
C ALA A 99 3.60 2.74 18.91
N GLY A 100 4.62 3.49 18.51
CA GLY A 100 5.96 2.98 18.26
C GLY A 100 6.13 2.22 16.94
N SER A 101 5.10 2.18 16.08
CA SER A 101 5.16 1.42 14.83
C SER A 101 5.82 2.19 13.69
N VAL A 102 6.46 1.44 12.81
CA VAL A 102 7.06 1.93 11.55
C VAL A 102 6.55 1.10 10.39
N LEU A 103 5.91 1.74 9.43
CA LEU A 103 5.46 1.11 8.18
C LEU A 103 6.28 1.67 7.01
N ARG A 104 6.77 0.78 6.15
CA ARG A 104 7.49 1.14 4.93
C ARG A 104 6.84 0.50 3.73
N TYR A 105 6.77 1.23 2.61
CA TYR A 105 6.36 0.71 1.31
C TYR A 105 7.05 1.47 0.18
N CYS A 106 7.23 0.85 -0.99
CA CYS A 106 7.90 1.49 -2.12
C CYS A 106 6.98 2.46 -2.87
N ARG A 107 7.56 3.37 -3.67
CA ARG A 107 6.81 4.31 -4.52
C ARG A 107 6.00 3.61 -5.62
N GLY A 108 6.42 2.41 -6.03
CA GLY A 108 5.72 1.58 -7.00
C GLY A 108 4.57 0.75 -6.42
N PHE A 109 4.27 0.92 -5.13
CA PHE A 109 3.20 0.20 -4.44
C PHE A 109 1.83 0.34 -5.16
N GLY A 110 1.15 -0.79 -5.32
CA GLY A 110 -0.15 -0.86 -5.99
C GLY A 110 -0.10 -0.99 -7.51
N ILE A 111 1.06 -0.80 -8.16
CA ILE A 111 1.23 -0.90 -9.63
C ILE A 111 1.66 -2.32 -10.02
N ARG A 112 2.73 -2.84 -9.44
CA ARG A 112 3.30 -4.17 -9.72
C ARG A 112 3.17 -5.11 -8.53
N GLU A 113 3.32 -4.57 -7.36
CA GLU A 113 3.33 -5.28 -6.08
C GLU A 113 2.60 -4.45 -5.03
N ARG A 114 2.17 -5.11 -3.96
CA ARG A 114 1.53 -4.49 -2.80
C ARG A 114 2.24 -4.97 -1.54
N ASP A 115 3.53 -4.62 -1.47
CA ASP A 115 4.42 -5.06 -0.39
C ASP A 115 4.63 -3.92 0.60
N VAL A 116 4.41 -4.21 1.88
CA VAL A 116 4.76 -3.33 2.99
C VAL A 116 5.68 -4.05 3.96
N THR A 117 6.54 -3.31 4.64
CA THR A 117 7.35 -3.81 5.77
C THR A 117 6.84 -3.15 7.04
N LEU A 118 6.55 -3.94 8.05
CA LEU A 118 6.07 -3.50 9.35
C LEU A 118 7.05 -3.88 10.46
N ASP A 119 7.49 -2.88 11.22
CA ASP A 119 8.04 -3.01 12.55
C ASP A 119 7.04 -2.34 13.52
N GLY A 120 6.35 -3.11 14.34
CA GLY A 120 5.29 -2.57 15.19
C GLY A 120 3.98 -3.35 15.12
N GLU A 121 2.89 -2.64 15.38
CA GLU A 121 1.54 -3.21 15.33
C GLU A 121 0.65 -2.43 14.35
N GLY A 122 0.01 -3.18 13.45
CA GLY A 122 -0.87 -2.64 12.43
C GLY A 122 -2.13 -3.46 12.25
N TYR A 123 -3.26 -2.77 12.18
CA TYR A 123 -4.54 -3.31 11.74
C TYR A 123 -4.75 -2.95 10.29
N PHE A 124 -4.99 -3.96 9.47
CA PHE A 124 -5.09 -3.84 8.02
C PHE A 124 -6.49 -4.23 7.55
N LYS A 125 -7.14 -3.34 6.81
CA LYS A 125 -8.33 -3.63 6.02
C LYS A 125 -7.95 -3.53 4.55
N VAL A 126 -7.50 -4.65 4.00
CA VAL A 126 -6.88 -4.72 2.69
C VAL A 126 -7.92 -4.66 1.59
N ALA A 127 -7.74 -3.74 0.64
CA ALA A 127 -8.54 -3.65 -0.57
C ALA A 127 -8.46 -4.94 -1.39
N LYS A 128 -9.62 -5.48 -1.79
CA LYS A 128 -9.69 -6.77 -2.51
C LYS A 128 -9.04 -6.65 -3.90
N ASN A 129 -8.02 -7.45 -4.15
CA ASN A 129 -7.37 -7.59 -5.45
C ASN A 129 -6.72 -8.98 -5.57
N GLU A 130 -7.36 -9.86 -6.33
CA GLU A 130 -6.90 -11.24 -6.53
C GLU A 130 -5.71 -11.34 -7.50
N LYS A 131 -5.50 -10.30 -8.35
CA LYS A 131 -4.42 -10.29 -9.35
C LYS A 131 -3.08 -9.89 -8.76
N ILE A 132 -3.09 -8.96 -7.80
CA ILE A 132 -1.89 -8.48 -7.12
C ILE A 132 -2.09 -8.73 -5.62
N PRO A 133 -1.55 -9.80 -5.04
CA PRO A 133 -1.62 -10.06 -3.59
C PRO A 133 -0.98 -8.94 -2.77
N PHE A 134 -1.44 -8.77 -1.54
CA PHE A 134 -0.87 -7.84 -0.58
C PHE A 134 0.04 -8.62 0.38
N PHE A 135 1.23 -8.08 0.64
CA PHE A 135 2.20 -8.69 1.54
C PHE A 135 2.54 -7.75 2.69
N VAL A 136 2.55 -8.29 3.93
CA VAL A 136 3.16 -7.64 5.08
C VAL A 136 4.40 -8.43 5.46
N ASN A 137 5.56 -7.81 5.29
CA ASN A 137 6.84 -8.36 5.67
C ASN A 137 7.19 -7.89 7.08
N THR A 138 7.55 -8.83 7.95
CA THR A 138 7.96 -8.57 9.32
C THR A 138 9.27 -9.29 9.61
N ASN A 139 9.85 -9.03 10.77
CA ASN A 139 11.03 -9.77 11.25
C ASN A 139 10.65 -11.23 11.61
N GLY A 140 10.75 -12.12 10.62
CA GLY A 140 10.54 -13.57 10.74
C GLY A 140 9.32 -14.14 10.01
N VAL A 141 8.29 -13.34 9.74
CA VAL A 141 7.06 -13.83 9.08
C VAL A 141 6.66 -12.90 7.93
N GLN A 142 6.30 -13.50 6.81
CA GLN A 142 5.61 -12.84 5.71
C GLN A 142 4.13 -13.23 5.73
N VAL A 143 3.26 -12.22 5.70
CA VAL A 143 1.80 -12.35 5.64
C VAL A 143 1.32 -12.05 4.24
N LYS A 144 0.63 -12.99 3.59
CA LYS A 144 0.08 -12.84 2.24
C LYS A 144 -1.44 -12.90 2.26
N VAL A 145 -2.08 -11.88 1.67
CA VAL A 145 -3.55 -11.77 1.59
C VAL A 145 -3.99 -11.24 0.22
N VAL A 146 -5.29 -11.30 -0.09
CA VAL A 146 -5.87 -10.75 -1.35
C VAL A 146 -7.01 -9.76 -1.11
N GLY A 147 -7.54 -9.69 0.13
CA GLY A 147 -8.66 -8.84 0.54
C GLY A 147 -9.16 -9.37 1.88
N THR A 148 -8.63 -8.85 2.98
CA THR A 148 -8.65 -9.50 4.30
C THR A 148 -8.58 -8.42 5.36
N VAL A 149 -9.25 -8.65 6.50
CA VAL A 149 -9.15 -7.80 7.69
C VAL A 149 -8.39 -8.59 8.77
N PHE A 150 -7.26 -8.06 9.21
CA PHE A 150 -6.37 -8.73 10.16
C PHE A 150 -5.51 -7.74 10.94
N ASN A 151 -5.01 -8.18 12.08
CA ASN A 151 -4.02 -7.45 12.88
C ASN A 151 -2.67 -8.18 12.86
N VAL A 152 -1.59 -7.44 12.76
CA VAL A 152 -0.20 -7.93 12.88
C VAL A 152 0.48 -7.16 13.98
N ARG A 153 1.03 -7.89 14.96
CA ARG A 153 1.93 -7.36 15.98
C ARG A 153 3.32 -7.98 15.79
N ALA A 154 4.29 -7.15 15.45
CA ALA A 154 5.64 -7.58 15.07
C ALA A 154 6.67 -6.52 15.44
N TYR A 155 6.69 -6.04 16.68
CA TYR A 155 7.74 -5.13 17.16
C TYR A 155 9.08 -5.83 17.21
N ASP A 156 10.13 -5.15 16.82
CA ASP A 156 11.49 -5.74 16.82
C ASP A 156 11.98 -6.12 18.21
N ASP A 157 11.57 -5.38 19.25
CA ASP A 157 11.88 -5.63 20.66
C ASP A 157 10.98 -6.69 21.33
N ASP A 158 9.91 -7.15 20.66
CA ASP A 158 9.11 -8.29 21.14
C ASP A 158 9.75 -9.62 20.68
N ASN A 159 9.69 -10.66 21.51
CA ASN A 159 10.23 -11.99 21.19
C ASN A 159 9.36 -12.81 20.22
N TYR A 160 8.25 -12.27 19.76
CA TYR A 160 7.30 -12.98 18.92
C TYR A 160 6.65 -12.06 17.88
N VAL A 161 6.09 -12.71 16.86
CA VAL A 161 5.14 -12.08 15.92
C VAL A 161 3.78 -12.72 16.12
N MET A 162 2.73 -11.91 16.15
CA MET A 162 1.36 -12.37 16.30
C MET A 162 0.53 -11.84 15.13
N VAL A 163 -0.22 -12.74 14.49
CA VAL A 163 -1.13 -12.40 13.38
C VAL A 163 -2.53 -12.92 13.71
N SER A 164 -3.50 -12.02 13.86
CA SER A 164 -4.88 -12.33 14.20
C SER A 164 -5.79 -12.03 13.02
N LEU A 165 -6.56 -13.03 12.58
CA LEU A 165 -7.45 -12.91 11.43
C LEU A 165 -8.89 -12.65 11.86
N LEU A 166 -9.47 -11.53 11.37
CA LEU A 166 -10.87 -11.16 11.60
C LEU A 166 -11.75 -11.61 10.44
N GLU A 167 -11.37 -11.29 9.20
CA GLU A 167 -12.18 -11.59 8.01
C GLU A 167 -11.28 -11.99 6.84
N GLY A 168 -11.73 -12.95 6.03
CA GLY A 168 -11.05 -13.40 4.82
C GLY A 168 -10.12 -14.58 5.04
N ARG A 169 -8.91 -14.55 4.49
CA ARG A 169 -7.89 -15.62 4.61
C ARG A 169 -6.50 -15.02 4.66
N VAL A 170 -5.67 -15.59 5.50
CA VAL A 170 -4.24 -15.27 5.61
C VAL A 170 -3.41 -16.49 5.28
N ASN A 171 -2.37 -16.30 4.46
CA ASN A 171 -1.30 -17.27 4.28
C ASN A 171 -0.04 -16.68 4.91
N LEU A 172 0.59 -17.43 5.79
CA LEU A 172 1.82 -17.05 6.47
C LEU A 172 2.97 -17.91 5.95
N ALA A 173 4.14 -17.31 5.83
CA ALA A 173 5.38 -18.01 5.53
C ALA A 173 6.50 -17.46 6.43
N THR A 174 7.36 -18.36 6.94
CA THR A 174 8.58 -17.98 7.67
C THR A 174 9.78 -18.03 6.74
N LEU A 175 10.88 -17.40 7.11
CA LEU A 175 12.16 -17.47 6.38
C LEU A 175 12.70 -18.90 6.33
N SER A 176 12.36 -19.76 7.30
CA SER A 176 12.73 -21.19 7.32
C SER A 176 11.88 -22.06 6.39
N GLY A 177 10.89 -21.49 5.69
CA GLY A 177 10.03 -22.19 4.75
C GLY A 177 8.78 -22.82 5.39
N SER A 178 8.53 -22.64 6.69
CA SER A 178 7.26 -23.06 7.31
C SER A 178 6.11 -22.24 6.78
N VAL A 179 4.98 -22.89 6.46
CA VAL A 179 3.78 -22.23 5.96
C VAL A 179 2.56 -22.55 6.82
N MET A 180 1.68 -21.55 7.02
CA MET A 180 0.45 -21.70 7.78
C MET A 180 -0.69 -20.93 7.10
N LYS A 181 -1.92 -21.45 7.21
CA LYS A 181 -3.13 -20.74 6.77
C LYS A 181 -4.00 -20.44 7.98
N LEU A 182 -4.52 -19.23 8.06
CA LEU A 182 -5.51 -18.82 9.05
C LEU A 182 -6.88 -18.64 8.41
N PHE A 183 -7.89 -18.98 9.19
CA PHE A 183 -9.30 -18.68 8.96
C PHE A 183 -9.80 -17.70 10.04
N PRO A 184 -10.96 -17.05 9.84
CA PRO A 184 -11.51 -16.12 10.81
C PRO A 184 -11.58 -16.71 12.23
N SER A 185 -11.24 -15.88 13.22
CA SER A 185 -11.09 -16.27 14.64
C SER A 185 -9.91 -17.21 14.93
N GLU A 186 -8.95 -17.30 14.00
CA GLU A 186 -7.67 -17.95 14.25
C GLU A 186 -6.54 -16.92 14.36
N GLN A 187 -5.52 -17.27 15.12
CA GLN A 187 -4.31 -16.48 15.35
C GLN A 187 -3.09 -17.37 15.18
N ALA A 188 -2.05 -16.80 14.57
CA ALA A 188 -0.72 -17.40 14.56
C ALA A 188 0.18 -16.68 15.56
N PHE A 189 0.95 -17.46 16.27
CA PHE A 189 2.02 -17.01 17.13
C PHE A 189 3.34 -17.57 16.58
N TYR A 190 4.30 -16.69 16.30
CA TYR A 190 5.63 -17.04 15.84
C TYR A 190 6.65 -16.59 16.86
N ASP A 191 7.36 -17.54 17.47
CA ASP A 191 8.45 -17.29 18.42
C ASP A 191 9.75 -17.03 17.65
N LYS A 192 10.29 -15.83 17.77
CA LYS A 192 11.52 -15.41 17.07
C LYS A 192 12.76 -16.16 17.54
N ASN A 193 12.79 -16.62 18.80
CA ASN A 193 13.95 -17.29 19.38
C ASN A 193 14.05 -18.76 18.92
N THR A 194 12.90 -19.43 18.80
CA THR A 194 12.83 -20.85 18.42
C THR A 194 12.54 -21.06 16.95
N GLY A 195 12.02 -20.05 16.24
CA GLY A 195 11.54 -20.16 14.87
C GLY A 195 10.26 -20.98 14.70
N ARG A 196 9.58 -21.31 15.81
CA ARG A 196 8.34 -22.09 15.80
C ARG A 196 7.14 -21.20 15.54
N MET A 197 6.22 -21.70 14.71
CA MET A 197 4.96 -21.05 14.43
C MET A 197 3.82 -21.96 14.88
N GLU A 198 2.95 -21.44 15.75
CA GLU A 198 1.83 -22.16 16.32
C GLU A 198 0.53 -21.46 15.97
N LYS A 199 -0.54 -22.25 15.83
CA LYS A 199 -1.90 -21.75 15.59
C LYS A 199 -2.74 -21.95 16.84
N MET A 200 -3.50 -20.91 17.18
CA MET A 200 -4.45 -20.97 18.28
C MET A 200 -5.79 -20.33 17.89
N LYS A 201 -6.85 -20.68 18.59
CA LYS A 201 -8.11 -19.93 18.51
C LYS A 201 -7.92 -18.61 19.25
N SER A 202 -8.36 -17.53 18.65
CA SER A 202 -8.28 -16.19 19.22
C SER A 202 -9.65 -15.57 19.35
N ASN A 203 -9.84 -14.80 20.41
CA ASN A 203 -10.85 -13.77 20.40
C ASN A 203 -10.30 -12.60 19.56
N ALA A 204 -10.63 -12.59 18.24
CA ALA A 204 -10.08 -11.61 17.31
C ALA A 204 -10.40 -10.15 17.71
N SER A 205 -11.43 -9.92 18.53
CA SER A 205 -11.74 -8.58 19.04
C SER A 205 -10.69 -8.09 20.03
N SER A 206 -10.17 -8.95 20.92
CA SER A 206 -9.13 -8.55 21.89
C SER A 206 -7.81 -8.15 21.24
N ALA A 207 -7.50 -8.69 20.04
CA ALA A 207 -6.33 -8.30 19.27
C ALA A 207 -6.44 -6.86 18.69
N CYS A 208 -7.64 -6.27 18.71
CA CYS A 208 -7.93 -4.96 18.12
C CYS A 208 -8.35 -3.91 19.15
N ASP A 209 -8.40 -4.24 20.46
CA ASP A 209 -8.79 -3.32 21.54
C ASP A 209 -7.97 -2.03 21.57
N TRP A 210 -6.72 -2.10 21.10
CA TRP A 210 -5.85 -0.95 20.99
C TRP A 210 -6.37 0.12 20.02
N LEU A 211 -7.23 -0.23 19.05
CA LEU A 211 -7.85 0.74 18.12
C LEU A 211 -8.66 1.78 18.90
N ASP A 212 -9.34 1.36 19.96
CA ASP A 212 -10.10 2.22 20.85
C ASP A 212 -9.30 2.68 22.09
N GLY A 213 -8.01 2.35 22.13
CA GLY A 213 -7.11 2.68 23.22
C GLY A 213 -7.17 1.73 24.39
N GLY A 214 -7.85 0.59 24.26
CA GLY A 214 -7.83 -0.49 25.25
C GLY A 214 -6.50 -1.24 25.27
N LEU A 215 -6.33 -2.07 26.28
CA LEU A 215 -5.24 -3.04 26.43
C LEU A 215 -5.80 -4.34 27.00
N THR A 216 -5.66 -5.43 26.26
CA THR A 216 -6.02 -6.77 26.75
C THR A 216 -4.78 -7.64 26.82
N PHE A 217 -4.60 -8.30 27.94
CA PHE A 217 -3.55 -9.27 28.18
C PHE A 217 -4.19 -10.62 28.53
N GLU A 218 -3.76 -11.66 27.85
CA GLU A 218 -4.20 -13.03 28.10
C GLU A 218 -2.98 -13.87 28.40
N ASP A 219 -2.78 -14.25 29.66
CA ASP A 219 -1.64 -15.04 30.12
C ASP A 219 -0.29 -14.51 29.55
N ALA A 220 -0.07 -13.19 29.63
CA ALA A 220 1.10 -12.52 29.06
C ALA A 220 2.20 -12.36 30.13
N PRO A 221 3.49 -12.59 29.76
CA PRO A 221 4.61 -12.27 30.65
C PRO A 221 4.65 -10.78 31.01
N PHE A 222 5.03 -10.45 32.23
CA PHE A 222 5.08 -9.05 32.67
C PHE A 222 6.05 -8.21 31.86
N ALA A 223 7.12 -8.80 31.35
CA ALA A 223 8.03 -8.12 30.41
C ALA A 223 7.29 -7.62 29.16
N ASP A 224 6.42 -8.45 28.57
CA ASP A 224 5.62 -8.08 27.39
C ASP A 224 4.57 -7.00 27.73
N ILE A 225 3.98 -7.09 28.92
CA ILE A 225 3.04 -6.09 29.43
C ILE A 225 3.77 -4.76 29.61
N ALA A 226 4.99 -4.77 30.19
CA ALA A 226 5.79 -3.58 30.38
C ALA A 226 6.07 -2.88 29.04
N HIS A 227 6.52 -3.59 28.00
CA HIS A 227 6.75 -3.03 26.66
C HIS A 227 5.48 -2.40 26.05
N ARG A 228 4.31 -3.03 26.27
CA ARG A 228 3.04 -2.46 25.77
C ARG A 228 2.64 -1.21 26.54
N LEU A 229 2.88 -1.15 27.85
CA LEU A 229 2.66 0.03 28.68
C LEU A 229 3.62 1.17 28.31
N GLU A 230 4.91 0.87 28.09
CA GLU A 230 5.92 1.83 27.64
C GLU A 230 5.49 2.51 26.35
N ARG A 231 5.09 1.71 25.35
CA ARG A 231 4.62 2.22 24.07
C ARG A 231 3.34 3.05 24.19
N LYS A 232 2.37 2.61 24.98
CA LYS A 232 1.08 3.31 25.16
C LYS A 232 1.23 4.61 25.92
N PHE A 233 1.98 4.62 27.02
CA PHE A 233 2.05 5.76 27.93
C PHE A 233 3.31 6.63 27.73
N GLN A 234 4.15 6.29 26.77
CA GLN A 234 5.40 7.00 26.47
C GLN A 234 6.31 7.12 27.73
N VAL A 235 6.47 6.03 28.46
CA VAL A 235 7.32 5.91 29.64
C VAL A 235 8.33 4.80 29.44
N LYS A 236 9.32 4.73 30.34
CA LYS A 236 10.21 3.56 30.47
C LYS A 236 9.84 2.77 31.71
N ILE A 237 9.91 1.45 31.63
CA ILE A 237 9.64 0.55 32.76
C ILE A 237 10.89 -0.29 33.03
N SER A 238 11.49 -0.09 34.18
CA SER A 238 12.63 -0.87 34.63
C SER A 238 12.14 -2.01 35.53
N LEU A 239 12.24 -3.25 35.02
CA LEU A 239 11.97 -4.48 35.75
C LEU A 239 13.29 -5.09 36.19
N GLU A 240 13.63 -5.02 37.49
CA GLU A 240 14.90 -5.53 38.01
C GLU A 240 14.87 -7.05 38.25
N SER A 241 13.69 -7.63 38.52
CA SER A 241 13.54 -9.03 38.89
C SER A 241 13.23 -9.92 37.69
N GLU A 242 14.11 -10.89 37.38
CA GLU A 242 13.86 -11.91 36.35
C GLU A 242 12.62 -12.75 36.68
N ARG A 243 12.34 -12.96 37.95
CA ARG A 243 11.10 -13.64 38.40
C ARG A 243 9.87 -12.85 37.94
N LEU A 244 9.86 -11.53 38.19
CA LEU A 244 8.73 -10.69 37.82
C LEU A 244 8.59 -10.58 36.28
N LYS A 245 9.70 -10.54 35.54
CA LYS A 245 9.64 -10.53 34.06
C LYS A 245 8.89 -11.73 33.49
N ALA A 246 9.07 -12.90 34.09
CA ALA A 246 8.45 -14.15 33.67
C ALA A 246 7.04 -14.35 34.24
N GLU A 247 6.63 -13.59 35.26
CA GLU A 247 5.30 -13.70 35.89
C GLU A 247 4.22 -13.36 34.87
N ARG A 248 3.15 -14.13 34.84
CA ARG A 248 2.11 -14.01 33.81
C ARG A 248 0.83 -13.41 34.39
N PHE A 249 0.26 -12.49 33.60
CA PHE A 249 -0.94 -11.75 33.97
C PHE A 249 -1.97 -11.76 32.87
N SER A 250 -3.24 -11.68 33.28
CA SER A 250 -4.37 -11.44 32.42
C SER A 250 -5.17 -10.24 32.90
N GLY A 251 -5.70 -9.46 32.01
CA GLY A 251 -6.52 -8.30 32.31
C GLY A 251 -7.01 -7.60 31.06
N CYS A 252 -8.10 -6.85 31.20
CA CYS A 252 -8.67 -6.02 30.13
C CYS A 252 -8.84 -4.61 30.68
N PHE A 253 -8.19 -3.64 30.04
CA PHE A 253 -8.09 -2.26 30.49
C PHE A 253 -8.63 -1.35 29.39
N ASN A 254 -9.46 -0.39 29.77
CA ASN A 254 -10.02 0.56 28.84
C ASN A 254 -9.09 1.77 28.60
N SER A 255 -9.46 2.63 27.67
CA SER A 255 -8.63 3.78 27.27
C SER A 255 -8.44 4.83 28.37
N ASN A 256 -9.30 4.89 29.37
CA ASN A 256 -9.33 5.94 30.40
C ASN A 256 -8.48 5.59 31.62
N GLN A 257 -8.01 4.36 31.74
CA GLN A 257 -7.20 3.91 32.88
C GLN A 257 -5.77 4.45 32.76
N SER A 258 -5.27 5.00 33.85
CA SER A 258 -3.88 5.44 33.93
C SER A 258 -2.94 4.23 34.12
N ILE A 259 -1.64 4.45 33.86
CA ILE A 259 -0.64 3.40 34.09
C ILE A 259 -0.60 2.93 35.55
N ASN A 260 -0.85 3.84 36.50
CA ASN A 260 -0.90 3.49 37.93
C ASN A 260 -2.10 2.61 38.25
N ASP A 261 -3.25 2.86 37.63
CA ASP A 261 -4.44 2.03 37.80
C ASP A 261 -4.17 0.61 37.29
N ILE A 262 -3.59 0.51 36.08
CA ILE A 262 -3.24 -0.78 35.46
C ILE A 262 -2.22 -1.55 36.30
N LEU A 263 -1.13 -0.91 36.73
CA LEU A 263 -0.12 -1.55 37.59
C LEU A 263 -0.71 -1.97 38.94
N GLY A 264 -1.65 -1.19 39.51
CA GLY A 264 -2.34 -1.53 40.74
C GLY A 264 -3.27 -2.70 40.59
N GLU A 265 -4.04 -2.75 39.49
CA GLU A 265 -4.99 -3.87 39.21
C GLU A 265 -4.28 -5.18 38.90
N ILE A 266 -3.14 -5.14 38.16
CA ILE A 266 -2.32 -6.33 37.90
C ILE A 266 -1.71 -6.87 39.21
N ASN A 267 -1.36 -5.99 40.15
CA ASN A 267 -0.67 -6.35 41.41
C ASN A 267 -1.61 -6.83 42.50
N VAL A 268 -2.61 -7.68 42.17
CA VAL A 268 -3.61 -8.21 43.13
C VAL A 268 -2.95 -8.89 44.32
N GLU A 269 -1.91 -9.68 44.07
CA GLU A 269 -1.19 -10.43 45.13
C GLU A 269 -0.11 -9.59 45.82
N LYS A 270 0.01 -8.28 45.51
CA LYS A 270 1.01 -7.36 46.06
C LYS A 270 2.43 -7.91 45.96
N GLN A 271 2.75 -8.49 44.81
CA GLN A 271 4.05 -9.14 44.55
C GLN A 271 5.18 -8.12 44.31
N TYR A 272 4.84 -6.91 43.93
CA TYR A 272 5.81 -5.85 43.60
C TYR A 272 5.38 -4.48 44.14
N THR A 273 6.32 -3.55 44.13
CA THR A 273 6.06 -2.14 44.37
C THR A 273 6.66 -1.36 43.19
N TRP A 274 6.15 -0.17 42.93
CA TRP A 274 6.70 0.69 41.87
C TRP A 274 6.89 2.11 42.34
N LYS A 275 7.88 2.78 41.75
CA LYS A 275 8.19 4.17 41.98
C LYS A 275 8.39 4.90 40.66
N VAL A 276 7.73 6.03 40.49
CA VAL A 276 7.87 6.88 39.31
C VAL A 276 8.98 7.90 39.56
N SER A 277 9.94 8.00 38.64
CA SER A 277 11.02 8.98 38.68
C SER A 277 11.25 9.55 37.25
N GLY A 278 10.74 10.76 37.01
CA GLY A 278 10.72 11.35 35.67
C GLY A 278 9.81 10.56 34.75
N ASP A 279 10.34 10.13 33.61
CA ASP A 279 9.68 9.30 32.59
C ASP A 279 9.85 7.78 32.84
N THR A 280 10.51 7.40 33.94
CA THR A 280 10.86 6.01 34.23
C THR A 280 10.10 5.50 35.45
N ILE A 281 9.53 4.31 35.33
CA ILE A 281 8.85 3.56 36.40
C ILE A 281 9.74 2.39 36.79
N PHE A 282 10.23 2.41 38.02
CA PHE A 282 11.02 1.33 38.60
C PHE A 282 10.10 0.37 39.31
N ILE A 283 10.07 -0.88 38.88
CA ILE A 283 9.27 -1.95 39.49
C ILE A 283 10.21 -2.92 40.18
N THR A 284 10.05 -3.01 41.50
CA THR A 284 10.89 -3.84 42.39
C THR A 284 10.05 -4.97 43.04
N ASP A 285 10.68 -6.11 43.17
CA ASP A 285 10.11 -7.27 43.81
C ASP A 285 9.87 -6.98 45.29
N LYS A 286 8.68 -7.27 45.77
CA LYS A 286 8.41 -7.22 47.19
C LYS A 286 8.95 -8.51 47.82
N LYS A 287 10.12 -8.43 48.48
CA LYS A 287 10.69 -9.58 49.19
C LYS A 287 9.58 -10.20 50.07
N LYS A 288 9.32 -11.48 49.88
CA LYS A 288 8.53 -12.23 50.86
C LYS A 288 9.28 -12.10 52.17
N GLU A 289 8.72 -11.40 53.15
CA GLU A 289 9.16 -11.55 54.53
C GLU A 289 9.01 -13.03 54.86
N VAL A 290 10.14 -13.72 54.93
CA VAL A 290 10.17 -15.09 55.44
C VAL A 290 9.81 -15.00 56.92
N LYS A 291 8.57 -15.36 57.25
CA LYS A 291 8.14 -15.61 58.64
C LYS A 291 8.72 -16.91 59.12
#